data_303272aa495753f291d18442c5881ea7
#
_entry.id   303272aa495753f291d18442c5881ea7
#
_cell.length_a   1.000
_cell.length_b   1.000
_cell.length_c   1.000
_cell.angle_alpha   90.00
_cell.angle_beta   90.00
_cell.angle_gamma   90.00
#
_symmetry.space_group_name_H-M   'P 1'
#
loop_
_entity.id
_entity.type
_entity.pdbx_description
1 polymer ?
#
loop_
_entity_poly.entity_id
_entity_poly.type
_entity_poly.pdbx_seq_one_letter_code
_entity_poly.pdbx_strand_id
1 'polypeptide(L)'
;RVNTLRLWSAKATNSFDLRVFNSGDYEEAVRAQTFAENISKVLYPEDSTPQGKELRLQQQYFFVAASLKDFIRHTMPKGFDVRELPERIIFQLNDTHPVIAVPEMMRILVDEYDLEWDEAWGITKQCFAYTCHTLLPEALEVWPVSLLERLLPRHMEIIYRINEDFLAELRETYPGDELRVRRMSIIADHPERSVRMAHLATVASVKVNGVAALHSELLKDKVLNDFSELWPERFTNVTNGVTPRRFIRQSNPELTKLITDTIGKGWVANLDRLEELTAYADDPEFRERFRAVKAANKVRISEVLEQRNGIVLPKDHLLDVMVKRLHEYKRQSLKLLHIVTLYDRLISGEVDPASLTPRTVVFGAKAAPGYHMAKETIFLINRVASVVNNDPRVAGKLFVAFPPNYNVTLAEKIIPAADLSEQISLAGKEASGTGNMKFALNGALTIGTDDGANVEIRELVGDDNFFLFGMTEPEVAELQARGYHPGEFYEGNPSLKRAIDLIASGHFTEGNRDAVSAVIGDLLYNDRFLALADYASYLEAQERVEA
;
A
#
# COMPACT_ATOMS: atom_id res chain seq x y z
N ARG A 1 25.21 5.85 12.90
CA ARG A 1 24.24 6.85 13.36
C ARG A 1 22.98 6.12 13.85
N VAL A 2 22.44 6.52 15.01
CA VAL A 2 21.18 5.99 15.57
C VAL A 2 20.13 7.07 15.46
N ASN A 3 19.00 6.75 14.84
CA ASN A 3 17.85 7.64 14.74
C ASN A 3 16.92 7.40 15.95
N THR A 4 16.17 8.43 16.32
CA THR A 4 15.17 8.34 17.39
C THR A 4 13.78 8.18 16.78
N LEU A 5 13.04 7.19 17.28
CA LEU A 5 11.61 7.02 17.00
C LEU A 5 10.82 7.51 18.21
N ARG A 6 9.85 8.40 17.99
CA ARG A 6 8.92 8.86 19.02
C ARG A 6 7.62 8.09 18.90
N LEU A 7 7.17 7.53 19.99
CA LEU A 7 5.87 6.86 20.12
C LEU A 7 5.06 7.58 21.18
N TRP A 8 3.86 8.03 20.82
CA TRP A 8 3.02 8.83 21.69
C TRP A 8 1.91 7.99 22.30
N SER A 9 1.62 8.22 23.59
CA SER A 9 0.52 7.59 24.32
C SER A 9 -0.35 8.66 24.95
N ALA A 10 -1.62 8.68 24.60
CA ALA A 10 -2.59 9.60 25.20
C ALA A 10 -2.99 9.12 26.59
N LYS A 11 -3.07 10.06 27.52
CA LYS A 11 -3.49 9.84 28.91
C LYS A 11 -4.41 10.99 29.33
N ALA A 12 -5.41 10.66 30.13
CA ALA A 12 -6.28 11.70 30.73
C ALA A 12 -5.49 12.51 31.79
N THR A 13 -5.75 13.80 31.84
CA THR A 13 -5.27 14.68 32.93
C THR A 13 -5.96 14.34 34.24
N ASN A 14 -7.25 13.92 34.18
CA ASN A 14 -8.04 13.40 35.27
C ASN A 14 -8.47 11.98 34.92
N SER A 15 -7.88 10.96 35.54
CA SER A 15 -8.13 9.57 35.23
C SER A 15 -9.33 8.95 35.97
N PHE A 16 -9.79 9.62 37.05
CA PHE A 16 -10.82 9.07 37.93
C PHE A 16 -11.53 10.16 38.70
N ASP A 17 -12.86 10.16 38.69
CA ASP A 17 -13.69 11.05 39.51
C ASP A 17 -14.30 10.27 40.69
N LEU A 18 -13.66 10.41 41.87
CA LEU A 18 -14.08 9.73 43.08
C LEU A 18 -15.50 10.14 43.53
N ARG A 19 -15.90 11.39 43.27
CA ARG A 19 -17.23 11.88 43.67
C ARG A 19 -18.32 11.23 42.83
N VAL A 20 -18.12 11.14 41.52
CA VAL A 20 -19.01 10.47 40.60
C VAL A 20 -19.05 8.97 40.88
N PHE A 21 -17.88 8.34 41.15
CA PHE A 21 -17.82 6.94 41.54
C PHE A 21 -18.65 6.68 42.79
N ASN A 22 -18.51 7.49 43.83
CA ASN A 22 -19.26 7.32 45.09
C ASN A 22 -20.75 7.62 44.98
N SER A 23 -21.19 8.27 43.89
CA SER A 23 -22.63 8.41 43.58
C SER A 23 -23.23 7.19 42.89
N GLY A 24 -22.41 6.19 42.55
CA GLY A 24 -22.84 4.95 41.92
C GLY A 24 -22.73 4.94 40.41
N ASP A 25 -22.25 6.02 39.78
CA ASP A 25 -22.01 6.09 38.33
C ASP A 25 -20.54 5.72 38.01
N TYR A 26 -20.29 4.42 37.98
CA TYR A 26 -18.94 3.88 37.81
C TYR A 26 -18.37 4.10 36.39
N GLU A 27 -19.24 4.11 35.37
CA GLU A 27 -18.85 4.30 33.98
C GLU A 27 -18.43 5.77 33.74
N GLU A 28 -19.22 6.73 34.20
CA GLU A 28 -18.91 8.16 34.09
C GLU A 28 -17.64 8.50 34.87
N ALA A 29 -17.40 7.86 36.02
CA ALA A 29 -16.21 8.09 36.84
C ALA A 29 -14.88 7.80 36.13
N VAL A 30 -14.86 6.93 35.12
CA VAL A 30 -13.67 6.56 34.32
C VAL A 30 -13.76 7.03 32.87
N ARG A 31 -14.80 7.73 32.49
CA ARG A 31 -15.09 8.10 31.10
C ARG A 31 -13.97 8.93 30.47
N ALA A 32 -13.47 9.95 31.16
CA ALA A 32 -12.38 10.80 30.69
C ALA A 32 -11.11 10.00 30.40
N GLN A 33 -10.80 9.02 31.24
CA GLN A 33 -9.67 8.11 31.03
C GLN A 33 -9.89 7.26 29.77
N THR A 34 -11.05 6.66 29.63
CA THR A 34 -11.40 5.81 28.48
C THR A 34 -11.29 6.58 27.16
N PHE A 35 -11.84 7.81 27.10
CA PHE A 35 -11.74 8.65 25.91
C PHE A 35 -10.29 9.00 25.55
N ALA A 36 -9.50 9.43 26.53
CA ALA A 36 -8.10 9.78 26.27
C ALA A 36 -7.28 8.57 25.79
N GLU A 37 -7.40 7.43 26.47
CA GLU A 37 -6.65 6.22 26.11
C GLU A 37 -7.03 5.67 24.74
N ASN A 38 -8.28 5.79 24.31
CA ASN A 38 -8.75 5.34 23.00
C ASN A 38 -8.02 6.04 21.85
N ILE A 39 -7.58 7.29 22.01
CA ILE A 39 -6.85 8.04 20.97
C ILE A 39 -5.61 7.28 20.49
N SER A 40 -4.88 6.62 21.39
CA SER A 40 -3.64 5.90 21.03
C SER A 40 -3.74 4.37 21.13
N LYS A 41 -4.93 3.82 21.36
CA LYS A 41 -5.10 2.39 21.65
C LYS A 41 -5.01 1.50 20.42
N VAL A 42 -5.61 1.91 19.31
CA VAL A 42 -5.60 1.18 18.03
C VAL A 42 -5.34 2.17 16.89
N LEU A 43 -4.28 1.93 16.14
CA LEU A 43 -3.96 2.72 14.95
C LEU A 43 -4.88 2.31 13.79
N TYR A 44 -5.35 3.27 13.02
CA TYR A 44 -6.33 3.08 11.92
C TYR A 44 -7.60 2.34 12.40
N PRO A 45 -8.39 2.96 13.27
CA PRO A 45 -9.68 2.40 13.67
C PRO A 45 -10.62 2.32 12.46
N GLU A 46 -11.68 1.54 12.59
CA GLU A 46 -12.79 1.54 11.62
C GLU A 46 -13.37 2.95 11.47
N ASP A 47 -13.39 3.49 10.26
CA ASP A 47 -13.78 4.88 9.95
C ASP A 47 -14.99 4.98 8.99
N SER A 48 -15.73 3.91 8.81
CA SER A 48 -17.02 3.95 8.10
C SER A 48 -18.11 4.64 8.91
N THR A 49 -17.95 4.75 10.23
CA THR A 49 -18.87 5.42 11.14
C THR A 49 -18.43 6.84 11.47
N PRO A 50 -19.35 7.77 11.81
CA PRO A 50 -19.00 9.11 12.26
C PRO A 50 -18.03 9.14 13.45
N GLN A 51 -18.20 8.22 14.42
CA GLN A 51 -17.35 8.10 15.60
C GLN A 51 -15.94 7.63 15.23
N GLY A 52 -15.84 6.69 14.28
CA GLY A 52 -14.55 6.22 13.78
C GLY A 52 -13.78 7.31 13.02
N LYS A 53 -14.47 8.10 12.20
CA LYS A 53 -13.89 9.29 11.52
C LYS A 53 -13.39 10.31 12.53
N GLU A 54 -14.19 10.60 13.56
CA GLU A 54 -13.81 11.52 14.64
C GLU A 54 -12.56 11.03 15.37
N LEU A 55 -12.53 9.77 15.78
CA LEU A 55 -11.38 9.18 16.45
C LEU A 55 -10.11 9.24 15.56
N ARG A 56 -10.25 8.97 14.27
CA ARG A 56 -9.12 9.06 13.33
C ARG A 56 -8.57 10.47 13.20
N LEU A 57 -9.43 11.50 13.14
CA LEU A 57 -8.97 12.89 13.13
C LEU A 57 -8.32 13.29 14.46
N GLN A 58 -8.85 12.83 15.59
CA GLN A 58 -8.23 13.03 16.92
C GLN A 58 -6.84 12.39 16.99
N GLN A 59 -6.64 11.19 16.44
CA GLN A 59 -5.34 10.54 16.36
C GLN A 59 -4.33 11.35 15.53
N GLN A 60 -4.72 11.79 14.34
CA GLN A 60 -3.85 12.59 13.48
C GLN A 60 -3.42 13.88 14.16
N TYR A 61 -4.35 14.61 14.75
CA TYR A 61 -4.03 15.83 15.49
C TYR A 61 -3.12 15.57 16.71
N PHE A 62 -3.45 14.56 17.51
CA PHE A 62 -2.67 14.22 18.72
C PHE A 62 -1.21 13.90 18.39
N PHE A 63 -0.96 13.04 17.39
CA PHE A 63 0.38 12.67 17.00
C PHE A 63 1.16 13.83 16.39
N VAL A 64 0.52 14.67 15.59
CA VAL A 64 1.12 15.84 14.98
C VAL A 64 1.47 16.89 16.02
N ALA A 65 0.53 17.26 16.87
CA ALA A 65 0.76 18.26 17.91
C ALA A 65 1.86 17.84 18.90
N ALA A 66 1.85 16.56 19.31
CA ALA A 66 2.91 16.01 20.16
C ALA A 66 4.29 16.06 19.47
N SER A 67 4.36 15.71 18.18
CA SER A 67 5.61 15.68 17.42
C SER A 67 6.19 17.08 17.21
N LEU A 68 5.38 18.05 16.81
CA LEU A 68 5.82 19.44 16.61
C LEU A 68 6.30 20.07 17.92
N LYS A 69 5.52 19.88 19.00
CA LYS A 69 5.90 20.41 20.33
C LYS A 69 7.14 19.74 20.91
N ASP A 70 7.30 18.43 20.75
CA ASP A 70 8.52 17.71 21.16
C ASP A 70 9.74 18.24 20.42
N PHE A 71 9.63 18.45 19.11
CA PHE A 71 10.72 19.00 18.32
C PHE A 71 11.13 20.39 18.82
N ILE A 72 10.17 21.32 18.90
CA ILE A 72 10.46 22.71 19.28
C ILE A 72 10.99 22.80 20.73
N ARG A 73 10.42 22.04 21.67
CA ARG A 73 10.77 22.15 23.09
C ARG A 73 11.99 21.34 23.53
N HIS A 74 12.24 20.19 22.90
CA HIS A 74 13.23 19.24 23.36
C HIS A 74 14.39 19.03 22.38
N THR A 75 14.18 19.25 21.09
CA THR A 75 15.22 19.05 20.08
C THR A 75 15.97 20.35 19.79
N MET A 76 15.28 21.47 19.87
CA MET A 76 15.92 22.77 19.68
C MET A 76 16.67 23.23 20.94
N PRO A 77 17.78 23.99 20.78
CA PRO A 77 18.50 24.58 21.90
C PRO A 77 17.60 25.52 22.74
N LYS A 78 17.96 25.67 24.03
CA LYS A 78 17.27 26.68 24.85
C LYS A 78 17.53 28.09 24.30
N GLY A 79 16.46 28.87 24.19
CA GLY A 79 16.53 30.23 23.63
C GLY A 79 16.55 30.27 22.09
N PHE A 80 16.24 29.13 21.43
CA PHE A 80 16.09 29.07 19.99
C PHE A 80 14.97 30.01 19.51
N ASP A 81 15.25 30.79 18.47
CA ASP A 81 14.26 31.60 17.81
C ASP A 81 13.51 30.75 16.75
N VAL A 82 12.19 30.68 16.86
CA VAL A 82 11.35 29.91 15.93
C VAL A 82 11.45 30.41 14.47
N ARG A 83 11.97 31.63 14.26
CA ARG A 83 12.28 32.16 12.93
C ARG A 83 13.39 31.41 12.22
N GLU A 84 14.24 30.71 12.94
CA GLU A 84 15.31 29.87 12.38
C GLU A 84 14.83 28.46 11.97
N LEU A 85 13.55 28.09 12.20
CA LEU A 85 13.02 26.76 11.87
C LEU A 85 13.36 26.32 10.44
N PRO A 86 13.17 27.16 9.41
CA PRO A 86 13.50 26.76 8.02
C PRO A 86 14.94 26.29 7.78
N GLU A 87 15.88 26.80 8.57
CA GLU A 87 17.30 26.43 8.48
C GLU A 87 17.62 25.12 9.23
N ARG A 88 16.70 24.65 10.09
CA ARG A 88 16.93 23.55 11.01
C ARG A 88 16.19 22.29 10.67
N ILE A 89 15.00 22.38 10.02
CA ILE A 89 14.13 21.24 9.83
C ILE A 89 13.30 21.31 8.55
N ILE A 90 13.13 20.16 7.93
CA ILE A 90 12.01 19.86 7.05
C ILE A 90 11.21 18.72 7.66
N PHE A 91 9.93 18.92 7.88
CA PHE A 91 8.98 17.89 8.26
C PHE A 91 8.45 17.23 6.99
N GLN A 92 8.80 15.98 6.78
CA GLN A 92 8.30 15.20 5.65
C GLN A 92 6.90 14.69 5.96
N LEU A 93 5.90 15.21 5.28
CA LEU A 93 4.52 14.73 5.34
C LEU A 93 4.42 13.42 4.57
N ASN A 94 4.32 12.32 5.30
CA ASN A 94 4.22 10.99 4.74
C ASN A 94 2.75 10.66 4.46
N ASP A 95 2.30 10.89 3.22
CA ASP A 95 0.91 10.91 2.80
C ASP A 95 0.12 12.10 3.41
N THR A 96 -1.21 12.06 3.31
CA THR A 96 -2.11 13.09 3.82
C THR A 96 -2.38 12.98 5.33
N HIS A 97 -2.03 11.86 5.95
CA HIS A 97 -2.31 11.59 7.37
C HIS A 97 -1.78 12.65 8.35
N PRO A 98 -0.55 13.22 8.18
CA PRO A 98 -0.04 14.24 9.08
C PRO A 98 -0.27 15.68 8.61
N VAL A 99 -1.07 15.93 7.58
CA VAL A 99 -1.18 17.27 6.95
C VAL A 99 -1.79 18.32 7.90
N ILE A 100 -2.54 17.90 8.92
CA ILE A 100 -2.98 18.81 9.99
C ILE A 100 -1.80 19.50 10.72
N ALA A 101 -0.55 19.05 10.48
CA ALA A 101 0.66 19.71 10.94
C ALA A 101 0.82 21.14 10.39
N VAL A 102 0.28 21.40 9.21
CA VAL A 102 0.35 22.72 8.58
C VAL A 102 -0.41 23.76 9.41
N PRO A 103 -1.72 23.63 9.65
CA PRO A 103 -2.43 24.57 10.50
C PRO A 103 -1.99 24.49 11.98
N GLU A 104 -1.48 23.36 12.48
CA GLU A 104 -0.93 23.29 13.84
C GLU A 104 0.38 24.08 13.95
N MET A 105 1.26 24.05 12.96
CA MET A 105 2.46 24.89 12.96
C MET A 105 2.09 26.37 12.96
N MET A 106 1.14 26.76 12.11
CA MET A 106 0.61 28.15 12.10
C MET A 106 0.05 28.57 13.46
N ARG A 107 -0.76 27.68 14.07
CA ARG A 107 -1.30 27.95 15.40
C ARG A 107 -0.19 28.13 16.45
N ILE A 108 0.82 27.29 16.43
CA ILE A 108 1.97 27.42 17.35
C ILE A 108 2.68 28.74 17.12
N LEU A 109 3.01 29.09 15.88
CA LEU A 109 3.79 30.29 15.57
C LEU A 109 3.00 31.58 15.89
N VAL A 110 1.70 31.62 15.54
CA VAL A 110 0.85 32.80 15.79
C VAL A 110 0.38 32.88 17.23
N ASP A 111 -0.17 31.79 17.79
CA ASP A 111 -0.88 31.82 19.07
C ASP A 111 0.06 31.58 20.30
N GLU A 112 1.21 30.88 20.12
CA GLU A 112 2.15 30.58 21.23
C GLU A 112 3.45 31.40 21.16
N TYR A 113 3.83 31.88 19.95
CA TYR A 113 5.04 32.68 19.74
C TYR A 113 4.75 34.12 19.26
N ASP A 114 3.50 34.54 19.18
CA ASP A 114 3.06 35.88 18.85
C ASP A 114 3.62 36.42 17.51
N LEU A 115 3.84 35.54 16.51
CA LEU A 115 4.27 35.96 15.18
C LEU A 115 3.09 36.52 14.36
N GLU A 116 3.38 37.54 13.55
CA GLU A 116 2.43 38.01 12.55
C GLU A 116 2.15 36.91 11.48
N TRP A 117 0.94 36.94 10.93
CA TRP A 117 0.47 35.90 10.00
C TRP A 117 1.41 35.63 8.82
N ASP A 118 1.85 36.68 8.13
CA ASP A 118 2.67 36.56 6.93
C ASP A 118 4.06 35.99 7.24
N GLU A 119 4.63 36.37 8.38
CA GLU A 119 5.88 35.81 8.89
C GLU A 119 5.73 34.33 9.23
N ALA A 120 4.69 33.98 10.01
CA ALA A 120 4.39 32.59 10.39
C ALA A 120 4.14 31.70 9.15
N TRP A 121 3.40 32.22 8.17
CA TRP A 121 3.13 31.50 6.94
C TRP A 121 4.40 31.33 6.08
N GLY A 122 5.25 32.34 6.00
CA GLY A 122 6.56 32.28 5.34
C GLY A 122 7.47 31.20 5.94
N ILE A 123 7.51 31.08 7.27
CA ILE A 123 8.23 30.03 7.99
C ILE A 123 7.61 28.64 7.70
N THR A 124 6.29 28.53 7.87
CA THR A 124 5.55 27.27 7.70
C THR A 124 5.77 26.66 6.33
N LYS A 125 5.64 27.44 5.25
CA LYS A 125 5.86 26.98 3.86
C LYS A 125 7.27 26.43 3.60
N GLN A 126 8.25 26.84 4.38
CA GLN A 126 9.63 26.38 4.25
C GLN A 126 9.96 25.16 5.10
N CYS A 127 9.07 24.76 6.01
CA CYS A 127 9.32 23.66 6.96
C CYS A 127 8.70 22.33 6.54
N PHE A 128 7.91 22.27 5.45
CA PHE A 128 7.23 21.05 5.02
C PHE A 128 7.62 20.60 3.62
N ALA A 129 7.64 19.29 3.44
CA ALA A 129 7.66 18.63 2.14
C ALA A 129 6.64 17.48 2.15
N TYR A 130 6.02 17.18 1.01
CA TYR A 130 4.93 16.23 0.90
C TYR A 130 5.28 15.05 0.00
N THR A 131 5.11 13.83 0.51
CA THR A 131 5.16 12.60 -0.28
C THR A 131 3.76 12.05 -0.47
N CYS A 132 3.30 12.00 -1.73
CA CYS A 132 2.04 11.37 -2.09
C CYS A 132 2.27 9.87 -2.37
N HIS A 133 1.46 8.99 -1.75
CA HIS A 133 1.58 7.54 -1.88
C HIS A 133 0.46 6.89 -2.70
N THR A 134 -0.42 7.69 -3.33
CA THR A 134 -1.57 7.14 -4.06
C THR A 134 -1.91 7.95 -5.30
N LEU A 135 -2.54 7.27 -6.26
CA LEU A 135 -3.22 7.89 -7.41
C LEU A 135 -4.73 7.66 -7.35
N LEU A 136 -5.21 6.92 -6.35
CA LEU A 136 -6.63 6.61 -6.18
C LEU A 136 -7.33 7.81 -5.53
N PRO A 137 -8.30 8.46 -6.20
CA PRO A 137 -8.99 9.62 -5.64
C PRO A 137 -9.64 9.35 -4.28
N GLU A 138 -10.18 8.13 -4.09
CA GLU A 138 -10.81 7.72 -2.84
C GLU A 138 -9.83 7.55 -1.66
N ALA A 139 -8.53 7.46 -1.94
CA ALA A 139 -7.49 7.36 -0.91
C ALA A 139 -6.85 8.72 -0.57
N LEU A 140 -7.18 9.78 -1.31
CA LEU A 140 -6.82 11.15 -0.96
C LEU A 140 -7.78 11.64 0.11
N GLU A 141 -7.28 11.88 1.32
CA GLU A 141 -8.12 12.25 2.45
C GLU A 141 -8.84 13.58 2.26
N VAL A 142 -10.12 13.56 2.57
CA VAL A 142 -10.95 14.76 2.73
C VAL A 142 -11.62 14.71 4.09
N TRP A 143 -11.65 15.86 4.77
CA TRP A 143 -12.32 15.97 6.06
C TRP A 143 -13.51 16.91 5.97
N PRO A 144 -14.71 16.49 6.42
CA PRO A 144 -15.87 17.39 6.48
C PRO A 144 -15.54 18.64 7.29
N VAL A 145 -15.87 19.80 6.74
CA VAL A 145 -15.67 21.09 7.43
C VAL A 145 -16.37 21.10 8.79
N SER A 146 -17.58 20.55 8.86
CA SER A 146 -18.37 20.47 10.09
C SER A 146 -17.65 19.67 11.21
N LEU A 147 -16.90 18.64 10.85
CA LEU A 147 -16.12 17.86 11.81
C LEU A 147 -14.90 18.63 12.31
N LEU A 148 -14.18 19.30 11.40
CA LEU A 148 -13.02 20.12 11.75
C LEU A 148 -13.43 21.34 12.60
N GLU A 149 -14.50 22.05 12.26
CA GLU A 149 -15.01 23.18 13.04
C GLU A 149 -15.39 22.76 14.48
N ARG A 150 -15.95 21.56 14.64
CA ARG A 150 -16.33 21.05 15.96
C ARG A 150 -15.13 20.62 16.81
N LEU A 151 -14.17 19.94 16.21
CA LEU A 151 -13.03 19.36 16.97
C LEU A 151 -11.83 20.31 17.05
N LEU A 152 -11.56 21.03 15.98
CA LEU A 152 -10.37 21.84 15.78
C LEU A 152 -10.72 23.22 15.19
N PRO A 153 -11.57 24.02 15.88
CA PRO A 153 -12.10 25.27 15.32
C PRO A 153 -10.99 26.24 14.91
N ARG A 154 -9.94 26.39 15.73
CA ARG A 154 -8.81 27.27 15.41
C ARG A 154 -8.06 26.83 14.16
N HIS A 155 -7.87 25.53 13.99
CA HIS A 155 -7.22 24.99 12.78
C HIS A 155 -8.08 25.24 11.53
N MET A 156 -9.40 25.13 11.66
CA MET A 156 -10.30 25.42 10.54
C MET A 156 -10.28 26.90 10.13
N GLU A 157 -10.24 27.83 11.10
CA GLU A 157 -10.03 29.27 10.82
C GLU A 157 -8.72 29.51 10.06
N ILE A 158 -7.65 28.88 10.49
CA ILE A 158 -6.34 28.97 9.83
C ILE A 158 -6.41 28.42 8.40
N ILE A 159 -7.06 27.26 8.20
CA ILE A 159 -7.23 26.66 6.86
C ILE A 159 -8.05 27.58 5.94
N TYR A 160 -9.11 28.22 6.45
CA TYR A 160 -9.88 29.18 5.68
C TYR A 160 -9.01 30.34 5.20
N ARG A 161 -8.20 30.91 6.08
CA ARG A 161 -7.32 32.03 5.72
C ARG A 161 -6.23 31.61 4.74
N ILE A 162 -5.60 30.45 4.94
CA ILE A 162 -4.64 29.91 3.97
C ILE A 162 -5.28 29.74 2.59
N ASN A 163 -6.52 29.22 2.55
CA ASN A 163 -7.24 29.05 1.29
C ASN A 163 -7.58 30.39 0.63
N GLU A 164 -8.02 31.37 1.40
CA GLU A 164 -8.35 32.72 0.90
C GLU A 164 -7.11 33.38 0.26
N ASP A 165 -5.99 33.39 0.98
CA ASP A 165 -4.72 33.96 0.51
C ASP A 165 -4.24 33.26 -0.79
N PHE A 166 -4.33 31.91 -0.81
CA PHE A 166 -3.96 31.11 -1.98
C PHE A 166 -4.88 31.37 -3.18
N LEU A 167 -6.20 31.47 -2.98
CA LEU A 167 -7.12 31.76 -4.07
C LEU A 167 -6.98 33.18 -4.61
N ALA A 168 -6.55 34.14 -3.78
CA ALA A 168 -6.20 35.50 -4.23
C ALA A 168 -4.97 35.45 -5.15
N GLU A 169 -3.90 34.75 -4.75
CA GLU A 169 -2.69 34.53 -5.58
C GLU A 169 -3.06 33.89 -6.92
N LEU A 170 -3.94 32.89 -6.93
CA LEU A 170 -4.38 32.22 -8.16
C LEU A 170 -5.14 33.17 -9.11
N ARG A 171 -5.99 34.05 -8.59
CA ARG A 171 -6.72 35.03 -9.42
C ARG A 171 -5.80 36.08 -10.03
N GLU A 172 -4.72 36.43 -9.34
CA GLU A 172 -3.68 37.32 -9.89
C GLU A 172 -2.87 36.61 -10.98
N THR A 173 -2.54 35.32 -10.79
CA THR A 173 -1.75 34.53 -11.73
C THR A 173 -2.54 34.11 -12.98
N TYR A 174 -3.82 33.77 -12.80
CA TYR A 174 -4.73 33.30 -13.86
C TYR A 174 -6.02 34.14 -13.92
N PRO A 175 -5.95 35.42 -14.37
CA PRO A 175 -7.10 36.30 -14.38
C PRO A 175 -8.27 35.74 -15.20
N GLY A 176 -9.44 35.58 -14.57
CA GLY A 176 -10.67 35.12 -15.23
C GLY A 176 -10.85 33.59 -15.30
N ASP A 177 -9.86 32.79 -14.88
CA ASP A 177 -9.99 31.31 -14.85
C ASP A 177 -10.56 30.82 -13.50
N GLU A 178 -11.82 31.18 -13.22
CA GLU A 178 -12.51 30.76 -12.00
C GLU A 178 -12.72 29.23 -11.91
N LEU A 179 -12.67 28.51 -13.03
CA LEU A 179 -12.74 27.04 -13.00
C LEU A 179 -11.46 26.45 -12.40
N ARG A 180 -10.29 26.96 -12.78
CA ARG A 180 -9.00 26.57 -12.20
C ARG A 180 -8.96 26.92 -10.70
N VAL A 181 -9.38 28.12 -10.33
CA VAL A 181 -9.47 28.56 -8.93
C VAL A 181 -10.29 27.58 -8.10
N ARG A 182 -11.46 27.14 -8.59
CA ARG A 182 -12.29 26.12 -7.91
C ARG A 182 -11.61 24.75 -7.83
N ARG A 183 -10.97 24.30 -8.91
CA ARG A 183 -10.27 23.00 -8.91
C ARG A 183 -9.13 22.99 -7.90
N MET A 184 -8.39 24.08 -7.77
CA MET A 184 -7.22 24.19 -6.88
C MET A 184 -7.58 24.53 -5.44
N SER A 185 -8.78 25.06 -5.14
CA SER A 185 -9.20 25.39 -3.79
C SER A 185 -8.91 24.24 -2.80
N ILE A 186 -8.42 24.58 -1.62
CA ILE A 186 -8.22 23.60 -0.53
C ILE A 186 -9.58 23.10 -0.01
N ILE A 187 -10.62 23.90 -0.15
CA ILE A 187 -11.99 23.58 0.29
C ILE A 187 -12.82 23.19 -0.94
N ALA A 188 -13.42 22.01 -0.90
CA ALA A 188 -14.43 21.55 -1.84
C ALA A 188 -15.83 21.83 -1.29
N ASP A 189 -16.76 22.25 -2.17
CA ASP A 189 -18.16 22.51 -1.78
C ASP A 189 -19.07 21.29 -2.03
N HIS A 190 -18.66 20.35 -2.87
CA HIS A 190 -19.47 19.19 -3.26
C HIS A 190 -18.69 17.88 -3.17
N PRO A 191 -19.33 16.71 -2.89
CA PRO A 191 -20.75 16.55 -2.51
C PRO A 191 -21.07 17.05 -1.10
N GLU A 192 -20.08 17.18 -0.23
CA GLU A 192 -20.13 17.76 1.11
C GLU A 192 -18.97 18.74 1.24
N ARG A 193 -19.21 19.87 1.91
CA ARG A 193 -18.15 20.86 2.15
C ARG A 193 -17.02 20.24 2.97
N SER A 194 -15.84 20.16 2.38
CA SER A 194 -14.72 19.39 2.94
C SER A 194 -13.37 20.02 2.63
N VAL A 195 -12.38 19.74 3.48
CA VAL A 195 -10.98 20.11 3.29
C VAL A 195 -10.26 19.01 2.54
N ARG A 196 -9.66 19.36 1.39
CA ARG A 196 -8.82 18.48 0.57
C ARG A 196 -7.39 18.50 1.09
N MET A 197 -7.02 17.46 1.83
CA MET A 197 -5.74 17.43 2.55
C MET A 197 -4.53 17.42 1.60
N ALA A 198 -4.61 16.74 0.45
CA ALA A 198 -3.53 16.75 -0.55
C ALA A 198 -3.28 18.16 -1.14
N HIS A 199 -4.34 18.97 -1.32
CA HIS A 199 -4.22 20.37 -1.74
C HIS A 199 -3.53 21.21 -0.67
N LEU A 200 -3.97 21.10 0.59
CA LEU A 200 -3.34 21.79 1.72
C LEU A 200 -1.86 21.44 1.83
N ALA A 201 -1.52 20.15 1.73
CA ALA A 201 -0.13 19.68 1.75
C ALA A 201 0.70 20.29 0.62
N THR A 202 0.16 20.33 -0.60
CA THR A 202 0.86 20.86 -1.79
C THR A 202 1.11 22.36 -1.66
N VAL A 203 0.12 23.13 -1.21
CA VAL A 203 0.24 24.58 -1.00
C VAL A 203 1.31 24.91 0.04
N ALA A 204 1.41 24.11 1.11
CA ALA A 204 2.31 24.35 2.23
C ALA A 204 3.71 23.73 2.09
N SER A 205 4.02 23.01 1.01
CA SER A 205 5.26 22.25 0.89
C SER A 205 6.25 22.85 -0.12
N VAL A 206 7.54 22.82 0.25
CA VAL A 206 8.64 23.24 -0.66
C VAL A 206 8.87 22.22 -1.79
N LYS A 207 8.58 20.94 -1.53
CA LYS A 207 8.68 19.84 -2.50
C LYS A 207 7.51 18.89 -2.34
N VAL A 208 7.08 18.34 -3.47
CA VAL A 208 6.06 17.29 -3.58
C VAL A 208 6.65 16.15 -4.39
N ASN A 209 6.70 14.95 -3.85
CA ASN A 209 7.22 13.81 -4.60
C ASN A 209 6.23 12.66 -4.70
N GLY A 210 6.28 12.00 -5.85
CA GLY A 210 5.78 10.64 -6.02
C GLY A 210 6.83 9.61 -5.56
N VAL A 211 6.46 8.34 -5.60
CA VAL A 211 7.25 7.23 -4.98
C VAL A 211 7.72 6.17 -5.98
N ALA A 212 7.55 6.42 -7.26
CA ALA A 212 8.15 5.74 -8.41
C ALA A 212 8.13 6.70 -9.62
N ALA A 213 8.92 6.45 -10.65
CA ALA A 213 9.00 7.34 -11.82
C ALA A 213 7.63 7.52 -12.49
N LEU A 214 6.96 6.43 -12.86
CA LEU A 214 5.62 6.45 -13.44
C LEU A 214 4.60 7.15 -12.53
N HIS A 215 4.63 6.84 -11.22
CA HIS A 215 3.74 7.48 -10.25
C HIS A 215 3.91 9.00 -10.21
N SER A 216 5.16 9.47 -10.24
CA SER A 216 5.48 10.91 -10.20
C SER A 216 4.98 11.65 -11.44
N GLU A 217 5.05 11.03 -12.62
CA GLU A 217 4.47 11.58 -13.84
C GLU A 217 2.93 11.62 -13.77
N LEU A 218 2.29 10.50 -13.38
CA LEU A 218 0.84 10.46 -13.23
C LEU A 218 0.32 11.42 -12.13
N LEU A 219 1.11 11.65 -11.09
CA LEU A 219 0.79 12.64 -10.07
C LEU A 219 0.73 14.06 -10.65
N LYS A 220 1.70 14.42 -11.50
CA LYS A 220 1.75 15.71 -12.21
C LYS A 220 0.63 15.85 -13.24
N ASP A 221 0.37 14.78 -14.01
CA ASP A 221 -0.53 14.87 -15.15
C ASP A 221 -2.01 14.72 -14.78
N LYS A 222 -2.33 13.98 -13.72
CA LYS A 222 -3.72 13.60 -13.39
C LYS A 222 -4.21 14.08 -12.03
N VAL A 223 -3.39 13.97 -10.99
CA VAL A 223 -3.85 14.20 -9.62
C VAL A 223 -3.66 15.67 -9.18
N LEU A 224 -2.49 16.23 -9.45
CA LEU A 224 -2.09 17.58 -9.05
C LEU A 224 -1.64 18.43 -10.26
N ASN A 225 -2.26 18.22 -11.42
CA ASN A 225 -1.89 18.85 -12.67
C ASN A 225 -1.85 20.38 -12.58
N ASP A 226 -2.94 21.02 -12.14
CA ASP A 226 -2.99 22.48 -12.01
C ASP A 226 -1.86 23.02 -11.08
N PHE A 227 -1.50 22.26 -10.04
CA PHE A 227 -0.41 22.62 -9.12
C PHE A 227 0.97 22.40 -9.75
N SER A 228 1.13 21.37 -10.56
CA SER A 228 2.39 21.10 -11.25
C SER A 228 2.65 22.13 -12.36
N GLU A 229 1.61 22.67 -12.99
CA GLU A 229 1.71 23.80 -13.91
C GLU A 229 2.08 25.10 -13.20
N LEU A 230 1.50 25.33 -12.00
CA LEU A 230 1.79 26.53 -11.21
C LEU A 230 3.21 26.54 -10.62
N TRP A 231 3.66 25.39 -10.12
CA TRP A 231 4.95 25.23 -9.41
C TRP A 231 5.72 23.99 -9.90
N PRO A 232 6.15 23.93 -11.18
CA PRO A 232 6.78 22.74 -11.74
C PRO A 232 8.06 22.34 -10.99
N GLU A 233 8.78 23.29 -10.42
CA GLU A 233 10.02 23.08 -9.68
C GLU A 233 9.81 22.39 -8.32
N ARG A 234 8.57 22.35 -7.79
CA ARG A 234 8.26 21.67 -6.54
C ARG A 234 8.10 20.16 -6.72
N PHE A 235 7.71 19.70 -7.92
CA PHE A 235 7.44 18.30 -8.19
C PHE A 235 8.70 17.53 -8.53
N THR A 236 8.88 16.38 -7.88
CA THR A 236 10.04 15.52 -8.05
C THR A 236 9.68 14.05 -7.88
N ASN A 237 10.61 13.16 -8.21
CA ASN A 237 10.49 11.74 -7.95
C ASN A 237 11.50 11.29 -6.90
N VAL A 238 11.03 10.48 -5.94
CA VAL A 238 11.90 9.72 -5.04
C VAL A 238 11.34 8.31 -4.98
N THR A 239 11.86 7.42 -5.83
CA THR A 239 11.42 6.01 -5.84
C THR A 239 11.65 5.38 -4.49
N ASN A 240 10.65 4.65 -3.99
CA ASN A 240 10.75 3.91 -2.74
C ASN A 240 11.93 2.93 -2.76
N GLY A 241 12.41 2.61 -1.58
CA GLY A 241 13.43 1.60 -1.36
C GLY A 241 13.13 0.73 -0.14
N VAL A 242 13.95 -0.28 0.07
CA VAL A 242 13.88 -1.17 1.22
C VAL A 242 15.26 -1.32 1.86
N THR A 243 15.31 -1.47 3.18
CA THR A 243 16.60 -1.65 3.85
C THR A 243 17.14 -3.08 3.65
N PRO A 244 18.34 -3.23 3.06
CA PRO A 244 18.97 -4.54 2.87
C PRO A 244 19.38 -5.18 4.21
N ARG A 245 19.63 -4.37 5.22
CA ARG A 245 19.97 -4.85 6.56
C ARG A 245 18.87 -5.69 7.19
N ARG A 246 17.59 -5.33 6.94
CA ARG A 246 16.45 -6.11 7.40
C ARG A 246 16.03 -7.17 6.38
N PHE A 247 15.84 -6.78 5.11
CA PHE A 247 15.17 -7.63 4.11
C PHE A 247 16.10 -8.58 3.36
N ILE A 248 17.42 -8.51 3.60
CA ILE A 248 18.39 -9.54 3.18
C ILE A 248 19.14 -10.04 4.41
N ARG A 249 19.98 -9.19 5.03
CA ARG A 249 20.94 -9.62 6.06
C ARG A 249 20.27 -10.31 7.25
N GLN A 250 19.17 -9.77 7.76
CA GLN A 250 18.46 -10.33 8.92
C GLN A 250 17.51 -11.45 8.51
N SER A 251 16.73 -11.25 7.44
CA SER A 251 15.67 -12.19 7.04
C SER A 251 16.18 -13.42 6.30
N ASN A 252 17.36 -13.33 5.65
CA ASN A 252 17.96 -14.40 4.84
C ASN A 252 19.44 -14.60 5.17
N PRO A 253 19.76 -15.21 6.32
CA PRO A 253 21.15 -15.41 6.74
C PRO A 253 22.00 -16.25 5.78
N GLU A 254 21.40 -17.24 5.14
CA GLU A 254 22.07 -18.11 4.17
C GLU A 254 22.46 -17.34 2.91
N LEU A 255 21.56 -16.52 2.35
CA LEU A 255 21.87 -15.63 1.23
C LEU A 255 22.92 -14.59 1.63
N THR A 256 22.81 -14.03 2.81
CA THR A 256 23.80 -13.10 3.38
C THR A 256 25.19 -13.72 3.43
N LYS A 257 25.27 -14.98 3.86
CA LYS A 257 26.54 -15.73 3.91
C LYS A 257 27.08 -15.96 2.50
N LEU A 258 26.25 -16.43 1.58
CA LEU A 258 26.64 -16.67 0.18
C LEU A 258 27.20 -15.39 -0.47
N ILE A 259 26.47 -14.27 -0.40
CA ILE A 259 26.91 -12.99 -0.96
C ILE A 259 28.22 -12.52 -0.29
N THR A 260 28.29 -12.58 1.05
CA THR A 260 29.45 -12.10 1.80
C THR A 260 30.71 -12.93 1.53
N ASP A 261 30.58 -14.24 1.40
CA ASP A 261 31.68 -15.13 1.04
C ASP A 261 32.21 -14.85 -0.38
N THR A 262 31.32 -14.39 -1.30
CA THR A 262 31.65 -14.17 -2.70
C THR A 262 32.25 -12.79 -2.97
N ILE A 263 31.62 -11.71 -2.46
CA ILE A 263 32.01 -10.31 -2.76
C ILE A 263 32.41 -9.50 -1.51
N GLY A 264 32.56 -10.15 -0.35
CA GLY A 264 32.87 -9.49 0.92
C GLY A 264 31.66 -8.78 1.52
N LYS A 265 31.80 -8.27 2.75
CA LYS A 265 30.69 -7.70 3.56
C LYS A 265 30.26 -6.26 3.19
N GLY A 266 30.96 -5.60 2.28
CA GLY A 266 30.76 -4.17 1.97
C GLY A 266 29.39 -3.86 1.38
N TRP A 267 28.73 -4.82 0.71
CA TRP A 267 27.41 -4.68 0.13
C TRP A 267 26.32 -4.31 1.14
N VAL A 268 26.48 -4.65 2.42
CA VAL A 268 25.51 -4.31 3.48
C VAL A 268 25.37 -2.80 3.67
N ALA A 269 26.42 -2.03 3.42
CA ALA A 269 26.44 -0.57 3.50
C ALA A 269 26.28 0.11 2.13
N ASN A 270 26.65 -0.57 1.06
CA ASN A 270 26.55 -0.09 -0.32
C ASN A 270 26.00 -1.20 -1.22
N LEU A 271 24.70 -1.09 -1.58
CA LEU A 271 24.01 -2.10 -2.42
C LEU A 271 24.52 -2.17 -3.85
N ASP A 272 25.12 -1.11 -4.39
CA ASP A 272 25.67 -1.12 -5.75
C ASP A 272 26.72 -2.23 -5.93
N ARG A 273 27.36 -2.65 -4.85
CA ARG A 273 28.29 -3.76 -4.84
C ARG A 273 27.66 -5.13 -5.17
N LEU A 274 26.33 -5.25 -5.08
CA LEU A 274 25.66 -6.48 -5.53
C LEU A 274 25.83 -6.75 -7.03
N GLU A 275 26.12 -5.71 -7.83
CA GLU A 275 26.47 -5.85 -9.25
C GLU A 275 27.72 -6.74 -9.47
N GLU A 276 28.63 -6.79 -8.50
CA GLU A 276 29.79 -7.69 -8.51
C GLU A 276 29.39 -9.18 -8.65
N LEU A 277 28.15 -9.54 -8.26
CA LEU A 277 27.63 -10.91 -8.39
C LEU A 277 27.38 -11.32 -9.86
N THR A 278 27.24 -10.38 -10.77
CA THR A 278 27.03 -10.64 -12.20
C THR A 278 28.14 -11.55 -12.78
N ALA A 279 29.38 -11.38 -12.28
CA ALA A 279 30.51 -12.22 -12.69
C ALA A 279 30.34 -13.70 -12.33
N TYR A 280 29.43 -14.04 -11.41
CA TYR A 280 29.16 -15.41 -10.95
C TYR A 280 27.85 -15.97 -11.50
N ALA A 281 27.16 -15.22 -12.36
CA ALA A 281 25.85 -15.64 -12.87
C ALA A 281 25.90 -16.98 -13.64
N ASP A 282 27.01 -17.27 -14.31
CA ASP A 282 27.22 -18.51 -15.04
C ASP A 282 28.07 -19.55 -14.30
N ASP A 283 28.53 -19.24 -13.08
CA ASP A 283 29.29 -20.16 -12.25
C ASP A 283 28.38 -21.30 -11.72
N PRO A 284 28.61 -22.58 -12.09
CA PRO A 284 27.80 -23.70 -11.65
C PRO A 284 27.81 -23.90 -10.13
N GLU A 285 28.95 -23.64 -9.45
CA GLU A 285 29.09 -23.79 -8.00
C GLU A 285 28.26 -22.69 -7.29
N PHE A 286 28.32 -21.45 -7.76
CA PHE A 286 27.51 -20.38 -7.23
C PHE A 286 26.01 -20.65 -7.41
N ARG A 287 25.59 -21.09 -8.59
CA ARG A 287 24.20 -21.47 -8.88
C ARG A 287 23.69 -22.57 -7.94
N GLU A 288 24.50 -23.61 -7.71
CA GLU A 288 24.11 -24.70 -6.80
C GLU A 288 23.99 -24.21 -5.34
N ARG A 289 24.92 -23.38 -4.89
CA ARG A 289 24.85 -22.76 -3.56
C ARG A 289 23.62 -21.86 -3.41
N PHE A 290 23.26 -21.13 -4.47
CA PHE A 290 22.05 -20.30 -4.48
C PHE A 290 20.76 -21.16 -4.41
N ARG A 291 20.71 -22.29 -5.15
CA ARG A 291 19.58 -23.25 -5.05
C ARG A 291 19.46 -23.81 -3.63
N ALA A 292 20.57 -24.15 -3.01
CA ALA A 292 20.59 -24.63 -1.63
C ALA A 292 20.04 -23.58 -0.63
N VAL A 293 20.35 -22.30 -0.84
CA VAL A 293 19.76 -21.20 -0.05
C VAL A 293 18.24 -21.16 -0.20
N LYS A 294 17.73 -21.27 -1.42
CA LYS A 294 16.28 -21.30 -1.69
C LYS A 294 15.61 -22.51 -1.03
N ALA A 295 16.18 -23.69 -1.17
CA ALA A 295 15.67 -24.91 -0.54
C ALA A 295 15.62 -24.79 0.99
N ALA A 296 16.67 -24.27 1.62
CA ALA A 296 16.70 -24.04 3.07
C ALA A 296 15.61 -23.05 3.53
N ASN A 297 15.36 -21.98 2.79
CA ASN A 297 14.30 -21.03 3.09
C ASN A 297 12.89 -21.64 2.93
N LYS A 298 12.68 -22.53 1.93
CA LYS A 298 11.41 -23.26 1.77
C LYS A 298 11.14 -24.19 2.96
N VAL A 299 12.15 -24.91 3.43
CA VAL A 299 12.03 -25.73 4.65
C VAL A 299 11.67 -24.87 5.85
N ARG A 300 12.38 -23.76 6.05
CA ARG A 300 12.13 -22.83 7.17
C ARG A 300 10.71 -22.27 7.18
N ILE A 301 10.17 -21.84 6.02
CA ILE A 301 8.81 -21.32 5.99
C ILE A 301 7.77 -22.42 6.21
N SER A 302 8.01 -23.64 5.70
CA SER A 302 7.12 -24.77 5.93
C SER A 302 7.01 -25.09 7.43
N GLU A 303 8.14 -25.17 8.15
CA GLU A 303 8.16 -25.39 9.60
C GLU A 303 7.44 -24.27 10.38
N VAL A 304 7.62 -23.01 9.99
CA VAL A 304 6.94 -21.87 10.63
C VAL A 304 5.44 -21.92 10.42
N LEU A 305 4.96 -22.28 9.23
CA LEU A 305 3.53 -22.34 8.93
C LEU A 305 2.89 -23.56 9.57
N GLU A 306 3.58 -24.71 9.60
CA GLU A 306 3.11 -25.89 10.32
C GLU A 306 2.93 -25.62 11.81
N GLN A 307 3.95 -25.06 12.47
CA GLN A 307 3.91 -24.77 13.90
C GLN A 307 2.87 -23.73 14.28
N ARG A 308 2.66 -22.71 13.46
CA ARG A 308 1.75 -21.60 13.78
C ARG A 308 0.31 -21.84 13.35
N ASN A 309 0.11 -22.52 12.25
CA ASN A 309 -1.17 -22.58 11.56
C ASN A 309 -1.59 -24.00 11.15
N GLY A 310 -0.75 -25.02 11.37
CA GLY A 310 -1.00 -26.38 10.90
C GLY A 310 -0.93 -26.53 9.38
N ILE A 311 -0.32 -25.56 8.66
CA ILE A 311 -0.18 -25.58 7.21
C ILE A 311 1.14 -26.24 6.84
N VAL A 312 1.09 -27.43 6.23
CA VAL A 312 2.27 -28.15 5.74
C VAL A 312 2.44 -27.88 4.26
N LEU A 313 3.50 -27.16 3.87
CA LEU A 313 3.79 -26.87 2.47
C LEU A 313 4.49 -28.06 1.80
N PRO A 314 4.12 -28.44 0.57
CA PRO A 314 4.89 -29.35 -0.24
C PRO A 314 6.31 -28.82 -0.51
N LYS A 315 7.32 -29.70 -0.39
CA LYS A 315 8.74 -29.25 -0.37
C LYS A 315 9.30 -28.91 -1.76
N ASP A 316 8.86 -29.64 -2.79
CA ASP A 316 9.45 -29.57 -4.14
C ASP A 316 8.61 -28.73 -5.11
N HIS A 317 7.71 -27.91 -4.58
CA HIS A 317 6.89 -27.02 -5.39
C HIS A 317 7.60 -25.70 -5.70
N LEU A 318 7.35 -25.17 -6.89
CA LEU A 318 7.57 -23.76 -7.18
C LEU A 318 6.72 -22.93 -6.20
N LEU A 319 7.35 -22.04 -5.45
CA LEU A 319 6.67 -21.20 -4.48
C LEU A 319 6.29 -19.86 -5.13
N ASP A 320 5.01 -19.75 -5.48
CA ASP A 320 4.38 -18.62 -6.13
C ASP A 320 3.68 -17.76 -5.07
N VAL A 321 4.10 -16.52 -4.89
CA VAL A 321 3.78 -15.75 -3.70
C VAL A 321 3.10 -14.42 -4.00
N MET A 322 1.91 -14.25 -3.45
CA MET A 322 1.15 -13.01 -3.49
C MET A 322 0.81 -12.51 -2.07
N VAL A 323 1.77 -11.86 -1.42
CA VAL A 323 1.62 -11.35 -0.05
C VAL A 323 1.59 -9.83 -0.03
N LYS A 324 0.41 -9.28 0.19
CA LYS A 324 0.13 -7.83 0.21
C LYS A 324 -1.26 -7.57 0.83
N ARG A 325 -1.57 -6.32 1.21
CA ARG A 325 -2.94 -5.98 1.63
C ARG A 325 -3.94 -6.44 0.58
N LEU A 326 -5.09 -6.95 1.02
CA LEU A 326 -6.15 -7.25 0.08
C LEU A 326 -6.85 -5.97 -0.34
N HIS A 327 -6.80 -5.70 -1.62
CA HIS A 327 -7.48 -4.59 -2.27
C HIS A 327 -7.77 -4.98 -3.73
N GLU A 328 -8.92 -4.60 -4.26
CA GLU A 328 -9.35 -4.98 -5.60
C GLU A 328 -8.35 -4.58 -6.68
N TYR A 329 -7.72 -3.38 -6.59
CA TYR A 329 -6.72 -2.95 -7.59
C TYR A 329 -5.46 -3.82 -7.64
N LYS A 330 -5.16 -4.56 -6.55
CA LYS A 330 -4.02 -5.51 -6.49
C LYS A 330 -4.34 -6.84 -7.17
N ARG A 331 -5.59 -7.05 -7.49
CA ARG A 331 -6.14 -8.13 -8.34
C ARG A 331 -5.85 -9.55 -7.82
N GLN A 332 -6.00 -9.78 -6.49
CA GLN A 332 -6.00 -11.13 -5.96
C GLN A 332 -7.06 -12.03 -6.64
N SER A 333 -8.15 -11.43 -7.13
CA SER A 333 -9.17 -12.10 -7.95
C SER A 333 -8.60 -12.67 -9.26
N LEU A 334 -7.70 -11.95 -9.94
CA LEU A 334 -7.04 -12.44 -11.16
C LEU A 334 -6.16 -13.67 -10.86
N LYS A 335 -5.39 -13.63 -9.76
CA LYS A 335 -4.62 -14.80 -9.31
C LYS A 335 -5.53 -15.97 -8.94
N LEU A 336 -6.66 -15.71 -8.30
CA LEU A 336 -7.63 -16.74 -7.98
C LEU A 336 -8.25 -17.39 -9.23
N LEU A 337 -8.58 -16.60 -10.24
CA LEU A 337 -9.05 -17.12 -11.54
C LEU A 337 -8.01 -18.03 -12.19
N HIS A 338 -6.72 -17.68 -12.15
CA HIS A 338 -5.64 -18.55 -12.63
C HIS A 338 -5.61 -19.88 -11.87
N ILE A 339 -5.71 -19.87 -10.54
CA ILE A 339 -5.75 -21.10 -9.73
C ILE A 339 -6.94 -21.96 -10.13
N VAL A 340 -8.12 -21.37 -10.27
CA VAL A 340 -9.34 -22.11 -10.67
C VAL A 340 -9.21 -22.66 -12.09
N THR A 341 -8.55 -21.94 -12.99
CA THR A 341 -8.27 -22.41 -14.36
C THR A 341 -7.34 -23.62 -14.35
N LEU A 342 -6.24 -23.58 -13.59
CA LEU A 342 -5.34 -24.73 -13.44
C LEU A 342 -6.07 -25.93 -12.85
N TYR A 343 -6.88 -25.70 -11.82
CA TYR A 343 -7.70 -26.74 -11.21
C TYR A 343 -8.69 -27.34 -12.22
N ASP A 344 -9.43 -26.52 -12.97
CA ASP A 344 -10.37 -26.96 -13.99
C ASP A 344 -9.68 -27.82 -15.06
N ARG A 345 -8.54 -27.37 -15.58
CA ARG A 345 -7.74 -28.11 -16.58
C ARG A 345 -7.25 -29.46 -16.06
N LEU A 346 -6.87 -29.56 -14.78
CA LEU A 346 -6.46 -30.81 -14.14
C LEU A 346 -7.63 -31.78 -13.98
N ILE A 347 -8.76 -31.33 -13.43
CA ILE A 347 -9.89 -32.21 -13.13
C ILE A 347 -10.68 -32.64 -14.38
N SER A 348 -10.63 -31.83 -15.46
CA SER A 348 -11.21 -32.17 -16.75
C SER A 348 -10.34 -33.10 -17.60
N GLY A 349 -9.07 -33.25 -17.23
CA GLY A 349 -8.10 -34.02 -18.02
C GLY A 349 -7.57 -33.26 -19.25
N GLU A 350 -7.79 -31.96 -19.35
CA GLU A 350 -7.24 -31.10 -20.41
C GLU A 350 -5.70 -31.04 -20.31
N VAL A 351 -5.17 -31.09 -19.09
CA VAL A 351 -3.71 -31.12 -18.82
C VAL A 351 -3.37 -32.38 -18.04
N ASP A 352 -2.36 -33.11 -18.55
CA ASP A 352 -1.78 -34.23 -17.80
C ASP A 352 -1.03 -33.72 -16.57
N PRO A 353 -1.37 -34.15 -15.35
CA PRO A 353 -0.65 -33.76 -14.14
C PRO A 353 0.87 -34.00 -14.25
N ALA A 354 1.33 -35.01 -15.01
CA ALA A 354 2.75 -35.29 -15.16
C ALA A 354 3.51 -34.18 -15.90
N SER A 355 2.85 -33.44 -16.78
CA SER A 355 3.45 -32.34 -17.54
C SER A 355 3.51 -31.02 -16.80
N LEU A 356 2.77 -30.88 -15.68
CA LEU A 356 2.67 -29.65 -14.93
C LEU A 356 3.78 -29.55 -13.87
N THR A 357 4.45 -28.40 -13.80
CA THR A 357 5.37 -28.08 -12.70
C THR A 357 4.59 -27.94 -11.39
N PRO A 358 4.93 -28.72 -10.34
CA PRO A 358 4.24 -28.61 -9.06
C PRO A 358 4.35 -27.20 -8.48
N ARG A 359 3.21 -26.61 -8.06
CA ARG A 359 3.13 -25.21 -7.63
C ARG A 359 2.38 -25.08 -6.31
N THR A 360 2.94 -24.30 -5.41
CA THR A 360 2.26 -23.81 -4.21
C THR A 360 2.03 -22.32 -4.33
N VAL A 361 0.77 -21.91 -4.31
CA VAL A 361 0.41 -20.49 -4.27
C VAL A 361 0.23 -20.07 -2.81
N VAL A 362 1.00 -19.09 -2.37
CA VAL A 362 0.89 -18.52 -1.02
C VAL A 362 0.29 -17.13 -1.11
N PHE A 363 -0.93 -16.99 -0.62
CA PHE A 363 -1.51 -15.69 -0.32
C PHE A 363 -1.15 -15.25 1.08
N GLY A 364 -1.04 -13.94 1.29
CA GLY A 364 -0.91 -13.36 2.63
C GLY A 364 -1.51 -11.96 2.59
N ALA A 365 -2.63 -11.77 3.26
CA ALA A 365 -3.36 -10.52 3.20
C ALA A 365 -4.10 -10.21 4.49
N LYS A 366 -4.50 -8.95 4.64
CA LYS A 366 -5.50 -8.47 5.60
C LYS A 366 -6.42 -7.48 4.89
N ALA A 367 -7.71 -7.58 5.17
CA ALA A 367 -8.70 -6.60 4.73
C ALA A 367 -8.90 -5.51 5.79
N ALA A 368 -9.22 -4.29 5.37
CA ALA A 368 -9.76 -3.29 6.27
C ALA A 368 -11.10 -3.78 6.86
N PRO A 369 -11.43 -3.43 8.11
CA PRO A 369 -12.63 -3.96 8.78
C PRO A 369 -13.94 -3.73 8.03
N GLY A 370 -14.12 -2.58 7.38
CA GLY A 370 -15.32 -2.23 6.59
C GLY A 370 -15.27 -2.65 5.12
N TYR A 371 -14.18 -3.27 4.64
CA TYR A 371 -14.03 -3.59 3.21
C TYR A 371 -14.65 -4.95 2.86
N HIS A 372 -15.96 -4.97 2.57
CA HIS A 372 -16.73 -6.19 2.30
C HIS A 372 -16.16 -7.03 1.16
N MET A 373 -15.94 -6.45 -0.03
CA MET A 373 -15.43 -7.18 -1.19
C MET A 373 -14.08 -7.86 -0.91
N ALA A 374 -13.21 -7.20 -0.13
CA ALA A 374 -11.95 -7.80 0.29
C ALA A 374 -12.17 -9.04 1.19
N LYS A 375 -13.17 -9.00 2.09
CA LYS A 375 -13.51 -10.14 2.94
C LYS A 375 -14.11 -11.29 2.15
N GLU A 376 -14.98 -11.01 1.19
CA GLU A 376 -15.54 -12.01 0.27
C GLU A 376 -14.45 -12.67 -0.58
N THR A 377 -13.48 -11.90 -1.04
CA THR A 377 -12.32 -12.44 -1.76
C THR A 377 -11.47 -13.36 -0.88
N ILE A 378 -11.20 -12.98 0.39
CA ILE A 378 -10.49 -13.85 1.35
C ILE A 378 -11.28 -15.14 1.59
N PHE A 379 -12.58 -15.04 1.79
CA PHE A 379 -13.46 -16.20 1.96
C PHE A 379 -13.33 -17.14 0.76
N LEU A 380 -13.49 -16.64 -0.46
CA LEU A 380 -13.42 -17.45 -1.67
C LEU A 380 -12.05 -18.11 -1.85
N ILE A 381 -10.94 -17.39 -1.61
CA ILE A 381 -9.58 -17.97 -1.66
C ILE A 381 -9.47 -19.18 -0.71
N ASN A 382 -9.97 -19.05 0.52
CA ASN A 382 -9.91 -20.15 1.50
C ASN A 382 -10.81 -21.32 1.09
N ARG A 383 -11.98 -21.06 0.50
CA ARG A 383 -12.87 -22.13 -0.01
C ARG A 383 -12.23 -22.88 -1.18
N VAL A 384 -11.63 -22.14 -2.13
CA VAL A 384 -10.88 -22.74 -3.24
C VAL A 384 -9.70 -23.57 -2.71
N ALA A 385 -8.92 -23.03 -1.77
CA ALA A 385 -7.82 -23.76 -1.14
C ALA A 385 -8.29 -25.08 -0.51
N SER A 386 -9.41 -25.04 0.23
CA SER A 386 -9.97 -26.23 0.88
C SER A 386 -10.33 -27.35 -0.11
N VAL A 387 -10.88 -26.99 -1.27
CA VAL A 387 -11.25 -27.99 -2.30
C VAL A 387 -10.00 -28.47 -3.06
N VAL A 388 -9.18 -27.55 -3.58
CA VAL A 388 -8.00 -27.87 -4.39
C VAL A 388 -7.02 -28.75 -3.63
N ASN A 389 -6.73 -28.43 -2.36
CA ASN A 389 -5.75 -29.15 -1.57
C ASN A 389 -6.16 -30.58 -1.19
N ASN A 390 -7.46 -30.89 -1.26
CA ASN A 390 -8.01 -32.19 -0.89
C ASN A 390 -8.53 -33.01 -2.09
N ASP A 391 -8.49 -32.47 -3.30
CA ASP A 391 -8.92 -33.19 -4.50
C ASP A 391 -7.82 -34.11 -5.04
N PRO A 392 -7.99 -35.45 -5.01
CA PRO A 392 -6.96 -36.39 -5.48
C PRO A 392 -6.67 -36.25 -6.97
N ARG A 393 -7.57 -35.68 -7.77
CA ARG A 393 -7.36 -35.44 -9.22
C ARG A 393 -6.28 -34.40 -9.49
N VAL A 394 -6.04 -33.50 -8.55
CA VAL A 394 -4.93 -32.53 -8.62
C VAL A 394 -3.56 -33.22 -8.51
N ALA A 395 -3.53 -34.44 -7.97
CA ALA A 395 -2.33 -35.29 -7.86
C ALA A 395 -1.13 -34.60 -7.18
N GLY A 396 -1.38 -33.71 -6.24
CA GLY A 396 -0.35 -32.94 -5.54
C GLY A 396 0.38 -31.90 -6.40
N LYS A 397 -0.17 -31.53 -7.55
CA LYS A 397 0.46 -30.56 -8.47
C LYS A 397 0.13 -29.10 -8.16
N LEU A 398 -0.96 -28.85 -7.46
CA LEU A 398 -1.40 -27.52 -7.07
C LEU A 398 -1.75 -27.50 -5.58
N PHE A 399 -1.18 -26.57 -4.85
CA PHE A 399 -1.47 -26.35 -3.43
C PHE A 399 -1.69 -24.85 -3.19
N VAL A 400 -2.66 -24.51 -2.36
CA VAL A 400 -3.00 -23.12 -2.05
C VAL A 400 -2.94 -22.91 -0.54
N ALA A 401 -2.15 -21.93 -0.09
CA ALA A 401 -2.01 -21.59 1.31
C ALA A 401 -2.40 -20.13 1.57
N PHE A 402 -3.15 -19.91 2.65
CA PHE A 402 -3.48 -18.57 3.13
C PHE A 402 -3.19 -18.48 4.65
N PRO A 403 -1.92 -18.29 5.05
CA PRO A 403 -1.60 -18.11 6.45
C PRO A 403 -2.26 -16.83 7.00
N PRO A 404 -2.92 -16.92 8.17
CA PRO A 404 -3.59 -15.78 8.76
C PRO A 404 -2.61 -14.75 9.32
N ASN A 405 -3.10 -13.52 9.53
CA ASN A 405 -2.37 -12.44 10.17
C ASN A 405 -1.01 -12.10 9.50
N TYR A 406 -1.00 -11.98 8.18
CA TYR A 406 0.18 -11.52 7.45
C TYR A 406 0.69 -10.19 8.03
N ASN A 407 1.97 -10.16 8.37
CA ASN A 407 2.67 -9.02 8.95
C ASN A 407 4.16 -9.05 8.57
N VAL A 408 4.92 -8.04 8.98
CA VAL A 408 6.35 -7.95 8.62
C VAL A 408 7.18 -9.14 9.13
N THR A 409 6.84 -9.70 10.30
CA THR A 409 7.54 -10.87 10.85
C THR A 409 7.34 -12.11 9.97
N LEU A 410 6.12 -12.30 9.44
CA LEU A 410 5.82 -13.39 8.51
C LEU A 410 6.42 -13.11 7.13
N ALA A 411 6.40 -11.86 6.66
CA ALA A 411 7.03 -11.44 5.42
C ALA A 411 8.53 -11.80 5.38
N GLU A 412 9.26 -11.58 6.48
CA GLU A 412 10.68 -11.93 6.62
C GLU A 412 10.99 -13.44 6.48
N LYS A 413 9.97 -14.28 6.54
CA LYS A 413 10.09 -15.74 6.37
C LYS A 413 9.61 -16.19 5.00
N ILE A 414 8.51 -15.61 4.49
CA ILE A 414 7.92 -15.97 3.20
C ILE A 414 8.79 -15.47 2.05
N ILE A 415 9.21 -14.21 2.07
CA ILE A 415 9.90 -13.56 0.94
C ILE A 415 11.21 -14.27 0.56
N PRO A 416 12.10 -14.67 1.50
CA PRO A 416 13.31 -15.42 1.15
C PRO A 416 13.06 -16.75 0.44
N ALA A 417 11.92 -17.38 0.69
CA ALA A 417 11.57 -18.68 0.13
C ALA A 417 10.91 -18.62 -1.25
N ALA A 418 10.41 -17.47 -1.65
CA ALA A 418 9.64 -17.31 -2.89
C ALA A 418 10.49 -17.54 -4.15
N ASP A 419 9.94 -18.27 -5.10
CA ASP A 419 10.51 -18.39 -6.45
C ASP A 419 9.90 -17.36 -7.38
N LEU A 420 8.59 -17.13 -7.28
CA LEU A 420 7.84 -16.17 -8.09
C LEU A 420 7.15 -15.14 -7.21
N SER A 421 7.27 -13.89 -7.60
CA SER A 421 6.67 -12.70 -6.96
C SER A 421 5.55 -12.16 -7.83
N GLU A 422 4.32 -12.15 -7.29
CA GLU A 422 3.13 -11.66 -7.98
C GLU A 422 2.93 -10.15 -7.74
N GLN A 423 3.18 -9.34 -8.79
CA GLN A 423 3.07 -7.89 -8.78
C GLN A 423 2.09 -7.41 -9.86
N ILE A 424 0.84 -7.86 -9.74
CA ILE A 424 -0.18 -7.88 -10.78
C ILE A 424 -1.27 -6.81 -10.64
N SER A 425 -0.98 -5.67 -10.01
CA SER A 425 -1.90 -4.53 -9.94
C SER A 425 -2.34 -4.05 -11.32
N LEU A 426 -3.51 -3.42 -11.42
CA LEU A 426 -3.89 -2.74 -12.65
C LEU A 426 -2.93 -1.58 -12.90
N ALA A 427 -2.40 -1.46 -14.11
CA ALA A 427 -1.47 -0.40 -14.48
C ALA A 427 -2.01 1.00 -14.14
N GLY A 428 -1.16 1.84 -13.55
CA GLY A 428 -1.51 3.17 -13.07
C GLY A 428 -2.22 3.21 -11.72
N LYS A 429 -2.22 2.11 -10.92
CA LYS A 429 -2.89 2.05 -9.61
C LYS A 429 -1.93 1.82 -8.43
N GLU A 430 -0.89 1.02 -8.59
CA GLU A 430 0.14 0.87 -7.56
C GLU A 430 1.16 2.01 -7.66
N ALA A 431 1.24 2.85 -6.66
CA ALA A 431 2.15 4.00 -6.67
C ALA A 431 3.63 3.58 -6.81
N SER A 432 4.04 2.54 -6.12
CA SER A 432 5.39 1.98 -6.19
C SER A 432 5.37 0.48 -5.93
N GLY A 433 4.82 0.07 -4.80
CA GLY A 433 5.12 -1.21 -4.18
C GLY A 433 6.51 -1.20 -3.52
N THR A 434 6.68 -2.05 -2.52
CA THR A 434 7.99 -2.35 -1.90
C THR A 434 8.19 -3.85 -1.73
N GLY A 435 7.13 -4.63 -1.85
CA GLY A 435 7.20 -6.09 -1.91
C GLY A 435 8.03 -6.55 -3.10
N ASN A 436 7.80 -5.99 -4.28
CA ASN A 436 8.55 -6.25 -5.49
C ASN A 436 10.07 -6.15 -5.28
N MET A 437 10.55 -5.08 -4.63
CA MET A 437 11.97 -4.88 -4.31
C MET A 437 12.50 -5.94 -3.34
N LYS A 438 11.73 -6.29 -2.30
CA LYS A 438 12.11 -7.31 -1.30
C LYS A 438 12.24 -8.69 -1.93
N PHE A 439 11.32 -9.06 -2.81
CA PHE A 439 11.34 -10.32 -3.54
C PHE A 439 12.52 -10.38 -4.49
N ALA A 440 12.74 -9.34 -5.31
CA ALA A 440 13.86 -9.26 -6.24
C ALA A 440 15.22 -9.39 -5.52
N LEU A 441 15.41 -8.65 -4.41
CA LEU A 441 16.63 -8.74 -3.58
C LEU A 441 16.84 -10.11 -2.92
N ASN A 442 15.81 -10.94 -2.81
CA ASN A 442 15.89 -12.31 -2.32
C ASN A 442 15.91 -13.35 -3.46
N GLY A 443 16.05 -12.91 -4.72
CA GLY A 443 16.21 -13.76 -5.88
C GLY A 443 14.92 -14.45 -6.34
N ALA A 444 13.75 -13.86 -6.10
CA ALA A 444 12.51 -14.27 -6.74
C ALA A 444 12.35 -13.56 -8.08
N LEU A 445 11.92 -14.30 -9.10
CA LEU A 445 11.50 -13.75 -10.38
C LEU A 445 10.18 -13.00 -10.21
N THR A 446 9.94 -11.99 -11.05
CA THR A 446 8.73 -11.19 -10.97
C THR A 446 7.83 -11.45 -12.17
N ILE A 447 6.55 -11.77 -11.90
CA ILE A 447 5.45 -11.62 -12.85
C ILE A 447 4.67 -10.38 -12.46
N GLY A 448 4.46 -9.47 -13.41
CA GLY A 448 3.87 -8.18 -13.08
C GLY A 448 3.43 -7.38 -14.28
N THR A 449 2.69 -6.31 -13.98
CA THR A 449 2.25 -5.29 -14.91
C THR A 449 3.24 -4.14 -14.97
N ASP A 450 3.12 -3.30 -16.00
CA ASP A 450 3.90 -2.08 -16.16
C ASP A 450 3.34 -0.97 -15.25
N ASP A 451 3.59 -1.12 -13.94
CA ASP A 451 3.00 -0.29 -12.89
C ASP A 451 3.98 -0.06 -11.73
N GLY A 452 3.91 1.10 -11.11
CA GLY A 452 4.74 1.46 -9.97
C GLY A 452 6.23 1.24 -10.20
N ALA A 453 6.92 0.69 -9.21
CA ALA A 453 8.35 0.39 -9.30
C ALA A 453 8.67 -0.86 -10.14
N ASN A 454 7.66 -1.63 -10.59
CA ASN A 454 7.90 -2.73 -11.53
C ASN A 454 8.56 -2.24 -12.82
N VAL A 455 8.18 -1.04 -13.29
CA VAL A 455 8.77 -0.41 -14.49
C VAL A 455 10.29 -0.30 -14.34
N GLU A 456 10.74 0.32 -13.25
CA GLU A 456 12.17 0.53 -12.95
C GLU A 456 12.90 -0.81 -12.68
N ILE A 457 12.25 -1.77 -12.03
CA ILE A 457 12.82 -3.10 -11.83
C ILE A 457 13.04 -3.80 -13.18
N ARG A 458 12.04 -3.78 -14.07
CA ARG A 458 12.11 -4.38 -15.39
C ARG A 458 13.22 -3.76 -16.25
N GLU A 459 13.33 -2.44 -16.23
CA GLU A 459 14.41 -1.72 -16.92
C GLU A 459 15.80 -2.15 -16.45
N LEU A 460 15.96 -2.40 -15.14
CA LEU A 460 17.24 -2.80 -14.55
C LEU A 460 17.58 -4.27 -14.78
N VAL A 461 16.59 -5.18 -14.71
CA VAL A 461 16.86 -6.63 -14.89
C VAL A 461 16.79 -7.07 -16.34
N GLY A 462 16.19 -6.28 -17.22
CA GLY A 462 15.92 -6.60 -18.63
C GLY A 462 14.64 -7.41 -18.83
N ASP A 463 14.05 -7.29 -20.01
CA ASP A 463 12.76 -7.91 -20.36
C ASP A 463 12.77 -9.44 -20.27
N ASP A 464 13.91 -10.08 -20.54
CA ASP A 464 14.08 -11.54 -20.46
C ASP A 464 14.04 -12.08 -19.02
N ASN A 465 14.19 -11.21 -18.03
CA ASN A 465 14.20 -11.56 -16.60
C ASN A 465 12.94 -11.08 -15.86
N PHE A 466 11.91 -10.65 -16.60
CA PHE A 466 10.66 -10.16 -16.05
C PHE A 466 9.46 -10.69 -16.87
N PHE A 467 8.51 -11.34 -16.22
CA PHE A 467 7.31 -11.84 -16.89
C PHE A 467 6.25 -10.72 -16.97
N LEU A 468 6.44 -9.83 -17.95
CA LEU A 468 5.50 -8.73 -18.19
C LEU A 468 4.21 -9.25 -18.83
N PHE A 469 3.07 -8.70 -18.38
CA PHE A 469 1.74 -8.91 -18.96
C PHE A 469 0.82 -7.71 -18.73
N GLY A 470 -0.33 -7.74 -19.40
CA GLY A 470 -1.43 -6.79 -19.20
C GLY A 470 -1.26 -5.48 -19.94
N MET A 471 -2.31 -4.67 -19.87
CA MET A 471 -2.36 -3.36 -20.49
C MET A 471 -1.44 -2.37 -19.78
N THR A 472 -0.90 -1.43 -20.54
CA THR A 472 -0.24 -0.22 -20.02
C THR A 472 -1.29 0.78 -19.50
N GLU A 473 -0.85 1.77 -18.72
CA GLU A 473 -1.76 2.80 -18.18
C GLU A 473 -2.54 3.57 -19.28
N PRO A 474 -1.93 3.99 -20.42
CA PRO A 474 -2.68 4.60 -21.51
C PRO A 474 -3.73 3.68 -22.15
N GLU A 475 -3.43 2.38 -22.31
CA GLU A 475 -4.39 1.40 -22.83
C GLU A 475 -5.56 1.17 -21.88
N VAL A 476 -5.30 1.17 -20.57
CA VAL A 476 -6.35 1.14 -19.54
C VAL A 476 -7.26 2.36 -19.66
N ALA A 477 -6.67 3.56 -19.77
CA ALA A 477 -7.42 4.80 -19.91
C ALA A 477 -8.26 4.82 -21.20
N GLU A 478 -7.72 4.34 -22.32
CA GLU A 478 -8.43 4.22 -23.59
C GLU A 478 -9.61 3.24 -23.51
N LEU A 479 -9.37 2.04 -22.94
CA LEU A 479 -10.43 1.04 -22.78
C LEU A 479 -11.58 1.57 -21.90
N GLN A 480 -11.25 2.27 -20.81
CA GLN A 480 -12.26 2.87 -19.95
C GLN A 480 -13.02 4.01 -20.64
N ALA A 481 -12.35 4.84 -21.43
CA ALA A 481 -12.97 5.95 -22.15
C ALA A 481 -13.95 5.50 -23.24
N ARG A 482 -13.65 4.41 -23.93
CA ARG A 482 -14.57 3.84 -24.96
C ARG A 482 -15.69 2.98 -24.38
N GLY A 483 -15.66 2.70 -23.07
CA GLY A 483 -16.60 1.83 -22.37
C GLY A 483 -16.09 0.39 -22.24
N TYR A 484 -15.85 -0.04 -20.99
CA TYR A 484 -15.45 -1.39 -20.65
C TYR A 484 -16.67 -2.24 -20.30
N HIS A 485 -16.81 -3.41 -20.94
CA HIS A 485 -17.88 -4.37 -20.71
C HIS A 485 -17.29 -5.74 -20.32
N PRO A 486 -17.22 -6.08 -19.03
CA PRO A 486 -16.62 -7.34 -18.55
C PRO A 486 -17.20 -8.59 -19.19
N GLY A 487 -18.52 -8.57 -19.48
CA GLY A 487 -19.23 -9.68 -20.12
C GLY A 487 -18.67 -10.07 -21.48
N GLU A 488 -18.10 -9.15 -22.25
CA GLU A 488 -17.49 -9.45 -23.55
C GLU A 488 -16.24 -10.32 -23.39
N PHE A 489 -15.42 -10.05 -22.38
CA PHE A 489 -14.23 -10.83 -22.06
C PHE A 489 -14.61 -12.21 -21.51
N TYR A 490 -15.63 -12.26 -20.65
CA TYR A 490 -16.17 -13.52 -20.15
C TYR A 490 -16.72 -14.42 -21.25
N GLU A 491 -17.55 -13.90 -22.15
CA GLU A 491 -18.11 -14.69 -23.27
C GLU A 491 -17.06 -15.00 -24.35
N GLY A 492 -16.09 -14.10 -24.55
CA GLY A 492 -15.06 -14.24 -25.58
C GLY A 492 -13.91 -15.21 -25.23
N ASN A 493 -13.77 -15.61 -23.95
CA ASN A 493 -12.69 -16.50 -23.51
C ASN A 493 -13.25 -17.77 -22.84
N PRO A 494 -13.24 -18.93 -23.51
CA PRO A 494 -13.80 -20.17 -22.97
C PRO A 494 -13.17 -20.65 -21.65
N SER A 495 -11.86 -20.42 -21.46
CA SER A 495 -11.15 -20.80 -20.24
C SER A 495 -11.59 -19.92 -19.06
N LEU A 496 -11.67 -18.61 -19.26
CA LEU A 496 -12.19 -17.66 -18.28
C LEU A 496 -13.65 -17.99 -17.92
N LYS A 497 -14.47 -18.26 -18.94
CA LYS A 497 -15.89 -18.61 -18.73
C LYS A 497 -16.03 -19.85 -17.85
N ARG A 498 -15.30 -20.93 -18.15
CA ARG A 498 -15.32 -22.15 -17.32
C ARG A 498 -14.89 -21.90 -15.90
N ALA A 499 -13.82 -21.11 -15.69
CA ALA A 499 -13.34 -20.78 -14.35
C ALA A 499 -14.40 -20.02 -13.54
N ILE A 500 -15.01 -18.99 -14.11
CA ILE A 500 -16.08 -18.21 -13.45
C ILE A 500 -17.33 -19.07 -13.22
N ASP A 501 -17.76 -19.86 -14.21
CA ASP A 501 -18.92 -20.74 -14.10
C ASP A 501 -18.71 -21.81 -13.01
N LEU A 502 -17.50 -22.34 -12.87
CA LEU A 502 -17.16 -23.29 -11.82
C LEU A 502 -17.30 -22.67 -10.42
N ILE A 503 -16.85 -21.43 -10.23
CA ILE A 503 -17.07 -20.69 -8.98
C ILE A 503 -18.57 -20.45 -8.76
N ALA A 504 -19.27 -19.93 -9.78
CA ALA A 504 -20.68 -19.57 -9.71
C ALA A 504 -21.61 -20.78 -9.49
N SER A 505 -21.16 -21.98 -9.88
CA SER A 505 -21.90 -23.22 -9.64
C SER A 505 -22.03 -23.60 -8.15
N GLY A 506 -21.22 -22.98 -7.28
CA GLY A 506 -21.10 -23.36 -5.88
C GLY A 506 -20.15 -24.54 -5.65
N HIS A 507 -19.33 -24.93 -6.63
CA HIS A 507 -18.39 -26.06 -6.53
C HIS A 507 -17.48 -25.94 -5.28
N PHE A 508 -17.00 -24.75 -4.99
CA PHE A 508 -16.12 -24.49 -3.86
C PHE A 508 -16.86 -24.22 -2.53
N THR A 509 -18.20 -24.13 -2.56
CA THR A 509 -19.05 -23.77 -1.41
C THR A 509 -20.14 -24.79 -1.13
N GLU A 510 -19.87 -26.07 -1.43
CA GLU A 510 -20.79 -27.18 -1.15
C GLU A 510 -22.19 -27.00 -1.75
N GLY A 511 -22.24 -26.36 -2.95
CA GLY A 511 -23.47 -26.05 -3.66
C GLY A 511 -24.13 -24.73 -3.27
N ASN A 512 -23.61 -24.00 -2.29
CA ASN A 512 -24.11 -22.69 -1.91
C ASN A 512 -23.63 -21.59 -2.87
N ARG A 513 -24.44 -21.28 -3.87
CA ARG A 513 -24.15 -20.26 -4.90
C ARG A 513 -24.23 -18.84 -4.34
N ASP A 514 -25.07 -18.60 -3.36
CA ASP A 514 -25.26 -17.26 -2.77
C ASP A 514 -23.97 -16.78 -2.08
N ALA A 515 -23.20 -17.72 -1.52
CA ALA A 515 -21.95 -17.41 -0.84
C ALA A 515 -20.85 -16.80 -1.73
N VAL A 516 -20.98 -16.92 -3.06
CA VAL A 516 -20.02 -16.37 -4.04
C VAL A 516 -20.61 -15.29 -4.93
N SER A 517 -21.92 -15.01 -4.79
CA SER A 517 -22.67 -14.12 -5.67
C SER A 517 -22.12 -12.71 -5.74
N ALA A 518 -21.61 -12.16 -4.62
CA ALA A 518 -21.04 -10.83 -4.57
C ALA A 518 -19.77 -10.72 -5.43
N VAL A 519 -18.85 -11.69 -5.32
CA VAL A 519 -17.59 -11.69 -6.10
C VAL A 519 -17.88 -11.93 -7.58
N ILE A 520 -18.78 -12.88 -7.91
CA ILE A 520 -19.17 -13.16 -9.30
C ILE A 520 -19.90 -11.98 -9.92
N GLY A 521 -20.81 -11.35 -9.16
CA GLY A 521 -21.54 -10.16 -9.63
C GLY A 521 -20.58 -9.00 -9.90
N ASP A 522 -19.61 -8.79 -9.04
CA ASP A 522 -18.61 -7.75 -9.26
C ASP A 522 -17.77 -8.01 -10.50
N LEU A 523 -17.23 -9.24 -10.67
CA LEU A 523 -16.43 -9.62 -11.84
C LEU A 523 -17.20 -9.48 -13.17
N LEU A 524 -18.48 -9.87 -13.21
CA LEU A 524 -19.27 -9.89 -14.46
C LEU A 524 -19.90 -8.54 -14.84
N TYR A 525 -20.17 -7.68 -13.85
CA TYR A 525 -20.93 -6.44 -14.10
C TYR A 525 -20.14 -5.16 -13.82
N ASN A 526 -19.14 -5.21 -12.97
CA ASN A 526 -18.34 -4.04 -12.60
C ASN A 526 -16.89 -4.16 -13.06
N ASP A 527 -16.20 -5.19 -12.62
CA ASP A 527 -14.74 -5.44 -12.83
C ASP A 527 -13.93 -4.15 -12.92
N ARG A 528 -14.09 -3.30 -11.92
CA ARG A 528 -13.53 -1.94 -11.86
C ARG A 528 -12.04 -1.89 -12.18
N PHE A 529 -11.34 -2.98 -11.91
CA PHE A 529 -9.89 -3.07 -12.10
C PHE A 529 -9.48 -4.01 -13.24
N LEU A 530 -10.38 -4.24 -14.20
CA LEU A 530 -10.12 -4.86 -15.49
C LEU A 530 -9.38 -6.22 -15.39
N ALA A 531 -9.72 -7.01 -14.38
CA ALA A 531 -9.14 -8.33 -14.18
C ALA A 531 -9.45 -9.28 -15.36
N LEU A 532 -10.68 -9.21 -15.90
CA LEU A 532 -11.09 -10.06 -17.02
C LEU A 532 -10.41 -9.65 -18.33
N ALA A 533 -10.13 -8.36 -18.52
CA ALA A 533 -9.45 -7.86 -19.72
C ALA A 533 -7.98 -8.34 -19.79
N ASP A 534 -7.29 -8.38 -18.65
CA ASP A 534 -5.90 -8.82 -18.59
C ASP A 534 -5.74 -10.34 -18.38
N TYR A 535 -6.83 -11.10 -18.21
CA TYR A 535 -6.78 -12.52 -17.89
C TYR A 535 -5.99 -13.36 -18.92
N ALA A 536 -6.23 -13.16 -20.20
CA ALA A 536 -5.56 -13.94 -21.24
C ALA A 536 -4.04 -13.72 -21.24
N SER A 537 -3.59 -12.48 -21.23
CA SER A 537 -2.16 -12.14 -21.17
C SER A 537 -1.50 -12.59 -19.86
N TYR A 538 -2.25 -12.61 -18.76
CA TYR A 538 -1.76 -13.14 -17.49
C TYR A 538 -1.55 -14.65 -17.55
N LEU A 539 -2.47 -15.42 -18.16
CA LEU A 539 -2.27 -16.88 -18.36
C LEU A 539 -1.06 -17.17 -19.23
N GLU A 540 -0.87 -16.46 -20.34
CA GLU A 540 0.28 -16.60 -21.22
C GLU A 540 1.60 -16.31 -20.46
N ALA A 541 1.61 -15.29 -19.59
CA ALA A 541 2.77 -15.02 -18.75
C ALA A 541 3.03 -16.14 -17.73
N GLN A 542 1.98 -16.72 -17.14
CA GLN A 542 2.11 -17.87 -16.24
C GLN A 542 2.61 -19.13 -16.95
N GLU A 543 2.23 -19.36 -18.21
CA GLU A 543 2.75 -20.46 -19.04
C GLU A 543 4.24 -20.26 -19.34
N ARG A 544 4.71 -19.02 -19.57
CA ARG A 544 6.15 -18.71 -19.69
C ARG A 544 6.93 -18.95 -18.40
N VAL A 545 6.31 -18.77 -17.24
CA VAL A 545 6.92 -19.11 -15.93
C VAL A 545 7.14 -20.61 -15.79
N GLU A 546 6.28 -21.44 -16.38
CA GLU A 546 6.38 -22.90 -16.30
C GLU A 546 7.42 -23.48 -17.27
N ALA A 547 7.66 -22.82 -18.41
CA ALA A 547 8.64 -23.20 -19.40
C ALA A 547 10.08 -22.94 -18.95
#